data_edfd3e2a72f303467a3eb29303e3e9f9
#
_entry.id   edfd3e2a72f303467a3eb29303e3e9f9
#
_cell.length_a   1.000
_cell.length_b   1.000
_cell.length_c   1.000
_cell.angle_alpha   90.00
_cell.angle_beta   90.00
_cell.angle_gamma   90.00
#
_symmetry.space_group_name_H-M   'P 1'
#
loop_
_entity.id
_entity.type
_entity.pdbx_description
1 polymer ?
#
loop_
_entity_poly.entity_id
_entity_poly.type
_entity_poly.pdbx_seq_one_letter_code
_entity_poly.pdbx_strand_id
1 'polypeptide(L)'
;MTLPFTRWPDEFARRYREKGYWQDLPLTDILTCHGDSDALAIIDGERRFTYGQFQQSVNNLASALQAQGVQRGETALVQLGNVAEFYITFFALLQVGVAPVNALFSHQRSELNAYASQIEPTLLIADRAHGLFAGDDFLNTFVDQHRSLRVVLLRGDGLESAIARPAEHFIATPTPADEVAFFQLSGGSTGTPKLIPRTHNDYYYSIRRSNEICGI
;
A
#
# COMPACT_ATOMS: atom_id res chain seq x y z
N MET A 1 7.44 -11.11 -10.23
CA MET A 1 7.49 -12.32 -9.40
C MET A 1 6.17 -12.38 -8.63
N THR A 2 5.58 -13.56 -8.44
CA THR A 2 4.29 -13.67 -7.71
C THR A 2 4.61 -13.96 -6.26
N LEU A 3 4.02 -13.22 -5.32
CA LEU A 3 4.20 -13.46 -3.90
C LEU A 3 3.58 -14.81 -3.51
N PRO A 4 4.25 -15.69 -2.75
CA PRO A 4 3.70 -16.95 -2.31
C PRO A 4 2.59 -16.74 -1.30
N PHE A 5 1.41 -17.31 -1.55
CA PHE A 5 0.28 -17.35 -0.63
C PHE A 5 -0.63 -18.53 -0.92
N THR A 6 -1.48 -18.90 0.03
CA THR A 6 -2.48 -19.95 -0.18
C THR A 6 -3.65 -19.41 -0.99
N ARG A 7 -3.78 -19.89 -2.22
CA ARG A 7 -4.88 -19.51 -3.12
C ARG A 7 -6.20 -20.14 -2.69
N TRP A 8 -7.28 -19.47 -3.06
CA TRP A 8 -8.61 -20.08 -2.98
C TRP A 8 -8.68 -21.31 -3.89
N PRO A 9 -9.37 -22.40 -3.47
CA PRO A 9 -9.68 -23.51 -4.36
C PRO A 9 -10.39 -23.01 -5.65
N ASP A 10 -10.05 -23.61 -6.80
CA ASP A 10 -10.58 -23.17 -8.10
C ASP A 10 -12.12 -23.16 -8.16
N GLU A 11 -12.76 -24.14 -7.49
CA GLU A 11 -14.22 -24.21 -7.41
C GLU A 11 -14.84 -23.00 -6.69
N PHE A 12 -14.19 -22.48 -5.63
CA PHE A 12 -14.65 -21.29 -4.92
C PHE A 12 -14.40 -20.05 -5.76
N ALA A 13 -13.22 -19.91 -6.36
CA ALA A 13 -12.87 -18.81 -7.23
C ALA A 13 -13.86 -18.67 -8.40
N ARG A 14 -14.19 -19.81 -9.07
CA ARG A 14 -15.20 -19.85 -10.12
C ARG A 14 -16.57 -19.42 -9.60
N ARG A 15 -17.05 -20.01 -8.51
CA ARG A 15 -18.34 -19.67 -7.90
C ARG A 15 -18.46 -18.20 -7.51
N TYR A 16 -17.37 -17.59 -7.02
CA TYR A 16 -17.36 -16.18 -6.64
C TYR A 16 -17.46 -15.25 -7.86
N ARG A 17 -16.84 -15.63 -8.99
CA ARG A 17 -17.00 -14.94 -10.27
C ARG A 17 -18.41 -15.10 -10.84
N GLU A 18 -18.95 -16.31 -10.86
CA GLU A 18 -20.32 -16.59 -11.32
C GLU A 18 -21.38 -15.81 -10.53
N LYS A 19 -21.15 -15.60 -9.23
CA LYS A 19 -22.05 -14.79 -8.38
C LYS A 19 -21.77 -13.30 -8.42
N GLY A 20 -20.80 -12.83 -9.20
CA GLY A 20 -20.40 -11.44 -9.29
C GLY A 20 -19.77 -10.89 -8.00
N TYR A 21 -19.30 -11.76 -7.11
CA TYR A 21 -18.54 -11.35 -5.93
C TYR A 21 -17.17 -10.87 -6.34
N TRP A 22 -16.48 -11.62 -7.16
CA TRP A 22 -15.22 -11.26 -7.77
C TRP A 22 -15.48 -10.70 -9.17
N GLN A 23 -14.96 -9.51 -9.42
CA GLN A 23 -15.14 -8.79 -10.69
C GLN A 23 -13.83 -8.70 -11.49
N ASP A 24 -12.76 -9.28 -10.94
CA ASP A 24 -11.41 -9.25 -11.50
C ASP A 24 -10.89 -7.81 -11.76
N LEU A 25 -11.32 -6.87 -10.89
CA LEU A 25 -10.85 -5.50 -10.87
C LEU A 25 -9.75 -5.31 -9.83
N PRO A 26 -8.69 -4.56 -10.13
CA PRO A 26 -7.70 -4.20 -9.13
C PRO A 26 -8.29 -3.18 -8.14
N LEU A 27 -7.78 -3.14 -6.91
CA LEU A 27 -8.19 -2.14 -5.91
C LEU A 27 -7.94 -0.69 -6.35
N THR A 28 -7.03 -0.48 -7.29
CA THR A 28 -6.79 0.83 -7.89
C THR A 28 -8.00 1.39 -8.62
N ASP A 29 -8.92 0.53 -9.05
CA ASP A 29 -10.16 0.93 -9.71
C ASP A 29 -11.06 1.80 -8.79
N ILE A 30 -11.00 1.57 -7.48
CA ILE A 30 -11.73 2.40 -6.49
C ILE A 30 -11.36 3.89 -6.60
N LEU A 31 -10.13 4.19 -6.99
CA LEU A 31 -9.69 5.57 -7.21
C LEU A 31 -9.88 5.97 -8.69
N THR A 32 -9.46 5.13 -9.62
CA THR A 32 -9.45 5.48 -11.05
C THR A 32 -10.84 5.65 -11.64
N CYS A 33 -11.87 4.98 -11.08
CA CYS A 33 -13.26 5.15 -11.54
C CYS A 33 -13.82 6.57 -11.27
N HIS A 34 -13.21 7.35 -10.38
CA HIS A 34 -13.59 8.74 -10.13
C HIS A 34 -12.89 9.73 -11.05
N GLY A 35 -11.83 9.32 -11.76
CA GLY A 35 -11.11 10.13 -12.74
C GLY A 35 -10.64 11.47 -12.17
N ASP A 36 -10.83 12.54 -12.94
CA ASP A 36 -10.44 13.91 -12.58
C ASP A 36 -11.56 14.66 -11.81
N SER A 37 -12.39 13.94 -11.06
CA SER A 37 -13.50 14.55 -10.31
C SER A 37 -13.02 15.59 -9.29
N ASP A 38 -13.69 16.74 -9.27
CA ASP A 38 -13.50 17.80 -8.26
C ASP A 38 -14.17 17.48 -6.91
N ALA A 39 -14.86 16.34 -6.80
CA ALA A 39 -15.42 15.90 -5.54
C ALA A 39 -14.32 15.67 -4.50
N LEU A 40 -14.63 15.98 -3.25
CA LEU A 40 -13.70 15.85 -2.14
C LEU A 40 -13.42 14.37 -1.84
N ALA A 41 -12.13 14.00 -1.84
CA ALA A 41 -11.67 12.64 -1.55
C ALA A 41 -11.05 12.51 -0.15
N ILE A 42 -10.17 13.44 0.24
CA ILE A 42 -9.43 13.37 1.51
C ILE A 42 -9.50 14.72 2.25
N ILE A 43 -9.74 14.65 3.55
CA ILE A 43 -9.57 15.75 4.49
C ILE A 43 -8.48 15.35 5.49
N ASP A 44 -7.41 16.15 5.58
CA ASP A 44 -6.31 15.94 6.49
C ASP A 44 -5.96 17.25 7.20
N GLY A 45 -6.53 17.47 8.36
CA GLY A 45 -6.49 18.77 9.05
C GLY A 45 -7.10 19.86 8.17
N GLU A 46 -6.31 20.87 7.82
CA GLU A 46 -6.70 21.95 6.92
C GLU A 46 -6.53 21.60 5.43
N ARG A 47 -5.83 20.50 5.12
CA ARG A 47 -5.62 20.07 3.74
C ARG A 47 -6.87 19.40 3.18
N ARG A 48 -7.16 19.70 1.92
CA ARG A 48 -8.28 19.13 1.16
C ARG A 48 -7.77 18.62 -0.16
N PHE A 49 -8.14 17.39 -0.51
CA PHE A 49 -7.79 16.79 -1.79
C PHE A 49 -9.06 16.39 -2.51
N THR A 50 -9.22 16.84 -3.76
CA THR A 50 -10.22 16.27 -4.66
C THR A 50 -9.75 14.90 -5.16
N TYR A 51 -10.65 14.12 -5.77
CA TYR A 51 -10.26 12.86 -6.40
C TYR A 51 -9.21 13.08 -7.49
N GLY A 52 -9.33 14.13 -8.31
CA GLY A 52 -8.32 14.46 -9.32
C GLY A 52 -6.95 14.75 -8.71
N GLN A 53 -6.89 15.58 -7.66
CA GLN A 53 -5.65 15.88 -6.95
C GLN A 53 -5.04 14.65 -6.28
N PHE A 54 -5.88 13.79 -5.69
CA PHE A 54 -5.45 12.54 -5.09
C PHE A 54 -4.88 11.60 -6.15
N GLN A 55 -5.58 11.40 -7.27
CA GLN A 55 -5.10 10.57 -8.38
C GLN A 55 -3.77 11.08 -8.94
N GLN A 56 -3.64 12.40 -9.11
CA GLN A 56 -2.40 13.02 -9.58
C GLN A 56 -1.25 12.73 -8.61
N SER A 57 -1.45 12.90 -7.30
CA SER A 57 -0.45 12.63 -6.27
C SER A 57 -0.02 11.15 -6.27
N VAL A 58 -0.98 10.25 -6.42
CA VAL A 58 -0.75 8.80 -6.55
C VAL A 58 0.10 8.48 -7.78
N ASN A 59 -0.25 9.04 -8.94
CA ASN A 59 0.49 8.82 -10.19
C ASN A 59 1.92 9.36 -10.10
N ASN A 60 2.10 10.52 -9.48
CA ASN A 60 3.41 11.14 -9.27
C ASN A 60 4.33 10.23 -8.44
N LEU A 61 3.83 9.77 -7.28
CA LEU A 61 4.60 8.87 -6.43
C LEU A 61 4.88 7.53 -7.13
N ALA A 62 3.89 6.95 -7.79
CA ALA A 62 4.06 5.69 -8.52
C ALA A 62 5.13 5.81 -9.62
N SER A 63 5.13 6.91 -10.38
CA SER A 63 6.15 7.22 -11.38
C SER A 63 7.54 7.36 -10.74
N ALA A 64 7.64 8.07 -9.61
CA ALA A 64 8.90 8.22 -8.88
C ALA A 64 9.46 6.88 -8.39
N LEU A 65 8.59 5.97 -7.92
CA LEU A 65 8.98 4.62 -7.51
C LEU A 65 9.48 3.79 -8.70
N GLN A 66 8.79 3.81 -9.84
CA GLN A 66 9.23 3.12 -11.06
C GLN A 66 10.59 3.67 -11.54
N ALA A 67 10.80 4.99 -11.48
CA ALA A 67 12.08 5.61 -11.85
C ALA A 67 13.24 5.16 -10.93
N GLN A 68 12.95 4.77 -9.68
CA GLN A 68 13.92 4.17 -8.76
C GLN A 68 14.06 2.65 -8.96
N GLY A 69 13.47 2.09 -10.03
CA GLY A 69 13.58 0.68 -10.38
C GLY A 69 12.68 -0.25 -9.57
N VAL A 70 11.66 0.28 -8.87
CA VAL A 70 10.65 -0.54 -8.18
C VAL A 70 9.85 -1.31 -9.20
N GLN A 71 9.63 -2.61 -8.95
CA GLN A 71 9.00 -3.53 -9.89
C GLN A 71 7.78 -4.21 -9.28
N ARG A 72 6.89 -4.63 -10.16
CA ARG A 72 5.73 -5.44 -9.81
C ARG A 72 6.15 -6.75 -9.14
N GLY A 73 5.42 -7.13 -8.10
CA GLY A 73 5.65 -8.34 -7.32
C GLY A 73 6.66 -8.16 -6.18
N GLU A 74 7.12 -6.94 -5.94
CA GLU A 74 7.91 -6.59 -4.76
C GLU A 74 7.02 -6.28 -3.56
N THR A 75 7.63 -6.08 -2.40
CA THR A 75 6.94 -5.76 -1.16
C THR A 75 7.45 -4.44 -0.57
N ALA A 76 6.60 -3.78 0.21
CA ALA A 76 6.94 -2.56 0.92
C ALA A 76 6.56 -2.67 2.41
N LEU A 77 7.39 -2.14 3.29
CA LEU A 77 7.02 -1.89 4.67
C LEU A 77 6.65 -0.40 4.80
N VAL A 78 5.42 -0.14 5.24
CA VAL A 78 4.89 1.22 5.37
C VAL A 78 4.55 1.49 6.84
N GLN A 79 5.08 2.59 7.41
CA GLN A 79 4.72 3.07 8.74
C GLN A 79 4.46 4.58 8.71
N LEU A 80 3.27 4.93 8.32
CA LEU A 80 2.77 6.31 8.31
C LEU A 80 1.62 6.46 9.30
N GLY A 81 1.43 7.67 9.80
CA GLY A 81 0.27 8.03 10.60
C GLY A 81 -1.01 8.13 9.73
N ASN A 82 -2.10 8.56 10.37
CA ASN A 82 -3.36 8.80 9.66
C ASN A 82 -3.33 10.16 8.96
N VAL A 83 -2.61 10.23 7.86
CA VAL A 83 -2.35 11.42 7.04
C VAL A 83 -2.63 11.12 5.56
N ALA A 84 -2.77 12.17 4.74
CA ALA A 84 -3.05 12.01 3.29
C ALA A 84 -1.98 11.18 2.58
N GLU A 85 -0.71 11.32 2.96
CA GLU A 85 0.42 10.59 2.41
C GLU A 85 0.30 9.06 2.58
N PHE A 86 -0.43 8.58 3.61
CA PHE A 86 -0.71 7.16 3.78
C PHE A 86 -1.56 6.62 2.62
N TYR A 87 -2.64 7.31 2.29
CA TYR A 87 -3.54 6.91 1.20
C TYR A 87 -2.86 7.04 -0.16
N ILE A 88 -2.11 8.12 -0.38
CA ILE A 88 -1.32 8.33 -1.60
C ILE A 88 -0.32 7.20 -1.77
N THR A 89 0.42 6.86 -0.72
CA THR A 89 1.40 5.76 -0.72
C THR A 89 0.75 4.42 -1.01
N PHE A 90 -0.37 4.12 -0.34
CA PHE A 90 -1.06 2.85 -0.51
C PHE A 90 -1.47 2.63 -1.98
N PHE A 91 -2.16 3.60 -2.58
CA PHE A 91 -2.60 3.49 -3.96
C PHE A 91 -1.43 3.54 -4.97
N ALA A 92 -0.37 4.31 -4.70
CA ALA A 92 0.81 4.33 -5.55
C ALA A 92 1.52 2.96 -5.59
N LEU A 93 1.67 2.30 -4.44
CA LEU A 93 2.22 0.95 -4.35
C LEU A 93 1.35 -0.06 -5.11
N LEU A 94 0.03 -0.01 -4.97
CA LEU A 94 -0.88 -0.86 -5.72
C LEU A 94 -0.78 -0.62 -7.23
N GLN A 95 -0.64 0.63 -7.67
CA GLN A 95 -0.48 0.96 -9.10
C GLN A 95 0.82 0.42 -9.70
N VAL A 96 1.89 0.34 -8.92
CA VAL A 96 3.18 -0.27 -9.35
C VAL A 96 3.15 -1.80 -9.20
N GLY A 97 2.16 -2.36 -8.51
CA GLY A 97 2.03 -3.79 -8.24
C GLY A 97 2.94 -4.27 -7.11
N VAL A 98 3.19 -3.40 -6.13
CA VAL A 98 3.93 -3.69 -4.90
C VAL A 98 2.94 -3.96 -3.77
N ALA A 99 3.14 -5.04 -3.02
CA ALA A 99 2.28 -5.39 -1.90
C ALA A 99 2.80 -4.80 -0.57
N PRO A 100 2.11 -3.79 0.02
CA PRO A 100 2.52 -3.23 1.30
C PRO A 100 2.10 -4.07 2.50
N VAL A 101 2.92 -4.04 3.54
CA VAL A 101 2.53 -4.24 4.94
C VAL A 101 2.39 -2.87 5.58
N ASN A 102 1.18 -2.52 5.98
CA ASN A 102 0.90 -1.26 6.66
C ASN A 102 1.04 -1.47 8.17
N ALA A 103 2.23 -1.18 8.71
CA ALA A 103 2.50 -1.23 10.14
C ALA A 103 1.72 -0.13 10.88
N LEU A 104 1.21 -0.44 12.06
CA LEU A 104 0.58 0.59 12.90
C LEU A 104 1.61 1.63 13.31
N PHE A 105 1.19 2.89 13.42
CA PHE A 105 2.08 3.96 13.86
C PHE A 105 2.63 3.74 15.28
N SER A 106 1.93 2.94 16.11
CA SER A 106 2.38 2.55 17.44
C SER A 106 3.41 1.41 17.46
N HIS A 107 3.62 0.71 16.34
CA HIS A 107 4.57 -0.40 16.30
C HIS A 107 6.00 0.10 16.48
N GLN A 108 6.82 -0.75 17.12
CA GLN A 108 8.17 -0.42 17.46
C GLN A 108 9.17 -1.32 16.71
N ARG A 109 10.41 -1.27 17.12
CA ARG A 109 11.55 -1.97 16.50
C ARG A 109 11.31 -3.47 16.29
N SER A 110 10.70 -4.14 17.27
CA SER A 110 10.46 -5.60 17.22
C SER A 110 9.50 -5.98 16.11
N GLU A 111 8.39 -5.26 16.00
CA GLU A 111 7.35 -5.54 14.99
C GLU A 111 7.88 -5.25 13.58
N LEU A 112 8.55 -4.12 13.38
CA LEU A 112 9.09 -3.76 12.07
C LEU A 112 10.13 -4.77 11.59
N ASN A 113 11.05 -5.22 12.46
CA ASN A 113 12.01 -6.26 12.10
C ASN A 113 11.34 -7.58 11.79
N ALA A 114 10.30 -7.96 12.55
CA ALA A 114 9.58 -9.19 12.29
C ALA A 114 8.83 -9.16 10.96
N TYR A 115 8.21 -8.03 10.58
CA TYR A 115 7.57 -7.88 9.28
C TYR A 115 8.61 -7.91 8.16
N ALA A 116 9.68 -7.12 8.29
CA ALA A 116 10.73 -7.08 7.28
C ALA A 116 11.38 -8.44 7.04
N SER A 117 11.58 -9.25 8.09
CA SER A 117 12.08 -10.61 7.96
C SER A 117 11.12 -11.58 7.27
N GLN A 118 9.80 -11.29 7.29
CA GLN A 118 8.79 -12.15 6.63
C GLN A 118 8.60 -11.80 5.15
N ILE A 119 8.67 -10.51 4.79
CA ILE A 119 8.34 -10.06 3.43
C ILE A 119 9.57 -9.65 2.63
N GLU A 120 10.76 -9.55 3.25
CA GLU A 120 11.99 -9.07 2.60
C GLU A 120 11.73 -7.81 1.76
N PRO A 121 11.29 -6.69 2.38
CA PRO A 121 10.78 -5.54 1.64
C PRO A 121 11.88 -4.89 0.79
N THR A 122 11.50 -4.48 -0.41
CA THR A 122 12.34 -3.66 -1.28
C THR A 122 12.27 -2.17 -0.89
N LEU A 123 11.13 -1.77 -0.31
CA LEU A 123 10.86 -0.38 0.07
C LEU A 123 10.54 -0.27 1.57
N LEU A 124 11.05 0.81 2.17
CA LEU A 124 10.58 1.34 3.45
C LEU A 124 10.01 2.74 3.22
N ILE A 125 8.75 2.94 3.62
CA ILE A 125 8.11 4.26 3.62
C ILE A 125 7.64 4.54 5.04
N ALA A 126 8.19 5.58 5.68
CA ALA A 126 7.95 5.85 7.09
C ALA A 126 7.82 7.36 7.37
N ASP A 127 7.62 7.73 8.63
CA ASP A 127 7.43 9.11 9.05
C ASP A 127 8.54 9.55 10.01
N ARG A 128 9.22 10.66 9.72
CA ARG A 128 10.20 11.29 10.63
C ARG A 128 9.59 11.72 11.96
N ALA A 129 8.27 11.92 12.02
CA ALA A 129 7.59 12.20 13.29
C ALA A 129 7.52 10.98 14.23
N HIS A 130 7.71 9.77 13.71
CA HIS A 130 7.78 8.57 14.55
C HIS A 130 9.15 8.47 15.23
N GLY A 131 9.17 8.18 16.55
CA GLY A 131 10.40 8.16 17.37
C GLY A 131 11.54 7.29 16.83
N LEU A 132 11.23 6.19 16.14
CA LEU A 132 12.24 5.33 15.51
C LEU A 132 12.97 6.02 14.34
N PHE A 133 12.30 6.94 13.64
CA PHE A 133 12.82 7.59 12.44
C PHE A 133 13.14 9.07 12.65
N ALA A 134 13.01 9.58 13.88
CA ALA A 134 13.36 10.95 14.23
C ALA A 134 14.87 11.23 14.06
N GLY A 135 15.69 10.20 14.22
CA GLY A 135 17.13 10.18 13.91
C GLY A 135 17.45 9.03 12.94
N ASP A 136 18.73 8.91 12.58
CA ASP A 136 19.18 7.93 11.57
C ASP A 136 19.66 6.61 12.16
N ASP A 137 19.89 6.52 13.48
CA ASP A 137 20.47 5.34 14.11
C ASP A 137 19.68 4.05 13.88
N PHE A 138 18.37 4.13 14.08
CA PHE A 138 17.50 2.98 13.81
C PHE A 138 17.46 2.68 12.32
N LEU A 139 17.28 3.69 11.49
CA LEU A 139 17.19 3.54 10.03
C LEU A 139 18.43 2.86 9.46
N ASN A 140 19.62 3.33 9.82
CA ASN A 140 20.89 2.76 9.36
C ASN A 140 21.02 1.29 9.78
N THR A 141 20.72 0.98 11.04
CA THR A 141 20.73 -0.39 11.55
C THR A 141 19.73 -1.27 10.82
N PHE A 142 18.53 -0.75 10.57
CA PHE A 142 17.44 -1.48 9.91
C PHE A 142 17.76 -1.80 8.44
N VAL A 143 18.29 -0.83 7.70
CA VAL A 143 18.73 -1.02 6.31
C VAL A 143 19.89 -2.02 6.24
N ASP A 144 20.83 -1.96 7.17
CA ASP A 144 21.95 -2.90 7.24
C ASP A 144 21.50 -4.35 7.54
N GLN A 145 20.48 -4.53 8.35
CA GLN A 145 19.92 -5.84 8.68
C GLN A 145 19.05 -6.42 7.55
N HIS A 146 18.36 -5.58 6.78
CA HIS A 146 17.43 -5.97 5.74
C HIS A 146 17.94 -5.59 4.35
N ARG A 147 18.85 -6.41 3.82
CA ARG A 147 19.59 -6.16 2.57
C ARG A 147 18.73 -6.13 1.29
N SER A 148 17.46 -6.53 1.38
CA SER A 148 16.47 -6.37 0.31
C SER A 148 16.05 -4.92 0.11
N LEU A 149 16.16 -4.08 1.15
CA LEU A 149 15.83 -2.65 1.10
C LEU A 149 16.78 -1.89 0.18
N ARG A 150 16.24 -1.23 -0.81
CA ARG A 150 16.99 -0.37 -1.76
C ARG A 150 16.32 1.00 -1.97
N VAL A 151 15.08 1.16 -1.53
CA VAL A 151 14.35 2.44 -1.58
C VAL A 151 13.84 2.78 -0.19
N VAL A 152 14.20 3.96 0.30
CA VAL A 152 13.72 4.52 1.57
C VAL A 152 13.15 5.90 1.28
N LEU A 153 11.90 6.13 1.64
CA LEU A 153 11.23 7.43 1.55
C LEU A 153 10.61 7.76 2.91
N LEU A 154 10.97 8.90 3.45
CA LEU A 154 10.45 9.34 4.73
C LEU A 154 9.57 10.57 4.55
N ARG A 155 8.40 10.57 5.17
CA ARG A 155 7.61 11.79 5.34
C ARG A 155 8.42 12.76 6.20
N GLY A 156 8.53 14.00 5.74
CA GLY A 156 9.47 14.99 6.28
C GLY A 156 10.88 14.89 5.68
N ASP A 157 11.15 13.91 4.79
CA ASP A 157 12.44 13.77 4.11
C ASP A 157 12.30 12.91 2.83
N GLY A 158 11.93 13.54 1.73
CA GLY A 158 11.91 12.94 0.40
C GLY A 158 10.55 12.42 -0.10
N LEU A 159 9.65 11.95 0.76
CA LEU A 159 8.34 11.43 0.33
C LEU A 159 7.50 12.54 -0.32
N GLU A 160 7.40 13.70 0.28
CA GLU A 160 6.66 14.84 -0.25
C GLU A 160 7.22 15.31 -1.59
N SER A 161 8.54 15.31 -1.74
CA SER A 161 9.19 15.66 -3.00
C SER A 161 8.87 14.66 -4.12
N ALA A 162 8.79 13.37 -3.78
CA ALA A 162 8.39 12.33 -4.73
C ALA A 162 6.93 12.48 -5.14
N ILE A 163 6.03 12.82 -4.21
CA ILE A 163 4.61 13.07 -4.46
C ILE A 163 4.40 14.35 -5.30
N ALA A 164 5.18 15.39 -5.05
CA ALA A 164 5.06 16.66 -5.75
C ALA A 164 5.67 16.65 -7.16
N ARG A 165 6.52 15.68 -7.48
CA ARG A 165 7.20 15.60 -8.79
C ARG A 165 6.22 15.11 -9.86
N PRO A 166 5.89 15.93 -10.87
CA PRO A 166 4.96 15.55 -11.91
C PRO A 166 5.37 14.28 -12.65
N ALA A 167 4.44 13.37 -12.83
CA ALA A 167 4.62 12.20 -13.69
C ALA A 167 4.44 12.60 -15.15
N GLU A 168 5.50 12.50 -15.96
CA GLU A 168 5.42 12.81 -17.40
C GLU A 168 4.68 11.70 -18.17
N HIS A 169 5.00 10.44 -17.89
CA HIS A 169 4.37 9.26 -18.49
C HIS A 169 4.33 8.12 -17.48
N PHE A 170 3.21 7.95 -16.83
CA PHE A 170 3.00 6.85 -15.90
C PHE A 170 2.00 5.84 -16.46
N ILE A 171 2.37 4.56 -16.47
CA ILE A 171 1.50 3.44 -16.82
C ILE A 171 1.41 2.54 -15.60
N ALA A 172 0.18 2.41 -15.07
CA ALA A 172 -0.07 1.53 -13.94
C ALA A 172 0.15 0.05 -14.32
N THR A 173 0.80 -0.69 -13.44
CA THR A 173 1.08 -2.12 -13.60
C THR A 173 0.64 -2.90 -12.35
N PRO A 174 -0.63 -2.81 -11.91
CA PRO A 174 -1.09 -3.52 -10.72
C PRO A 174 -0.92 -5.03 -10.88
N THR A 175 -0.87 -5.75 -9.76
CA THR A 175 -0.93 -7.21 -9.81
C THR A 175 -2.32 -7.66 -10.31
N PRO A 176 -2.45 -8.87 -10.90
CA PRO A 176 -3.75 -9.45 -11.25
C PRO A 176 -4.70 -9.48 -10.05
N ALA A 177 -5.99 -9.41 -10.31
CA ALA A 177 -7.01 -9.29 -9.25
C ALA A 177 -7.07 -10.46 -8.27
N ASP A 178 -6.59 -11.62 -8.64
CA ASP A 178 -6.47 -12.82 -7.81
C ASP A 178 -5.08 -13.01 -7.17
N GLU A 179 -4.20 -12.02 -7.32
CA GLU A 179 -2.91 -11.95 -6.62
C GLU A 179 -2.98 -11.06 -5.39
N VAL A 180 -1.92 -11.13 -4.56
CA VAL A 180 -1.83 -10.33 -3.34
C VAL A 180 -1.76 -8.84 -3.67
N ALA A 181 -2.71 -8.08 -3.13
CA ALA A 181 -2.71 -6.63 -3.18
C ALA A 181 -1.91 -6.03 -2.02
N PHE A 182 -2.13 -6.53 -0.81
CA PHE A 182 -1.45 -6.08 0.40
C PHE A 182 -1.55 -7.13 1.51
N PHE A 183 -0.82 -6.93 2.60
CA PHE A 183 -0.91 -7.75 3.80
C PHE A 183 -1.65 -7.00 4.91
N GLN A 184 -2.69 -7.63 5.44
CA GLN A 184 -3.40 -7.16 6.62
C GLN A 184 -2.78 -7.77 7.87
N LEU A 185 -2.68 -6.97 8.94
CA LEU A 185 -2.18 -7.45 10.22
C LEU A 185 -3.31 -8.14 11.00
N SER A 186 -3.03 -9.32 11.58
CA SER A 186 -3.96 -9.96 12.50
C SER A 186 -3.96 -9.24 13.85
N GLY A 187 -5.13 -9.18 14.50
CA GLY A 187 -5.26 -8.66 15.87
C GLY A 187 -4.79 -9.65 16.95
N GLY A 188 -3.64 -10.31 16.77
CA GLY A 188 -3.13 -11.31 17.71
C GLY A 188 -2.80 -10.72 19.08
N SER A 189 -3.31 -11.30 20.16
CA SER A 189 -3.06 -10.89 21.54
C SER A 189 -1.72 -11.41 22.11
N THR A 190 -1.04 -12.31 21.40
CA THR A 190 0.15 -13.01 21.89
C THR A 190 1.23 -13.08 20.80
N GLY A 191 2.14 -12.12 20.78
CA GLY A 191 3.32 -12.11 19.89
C GLY A 191 3.18 -11.24 18.65
N THR A 192 4.08 -11.42 17.69
CA THR A 192 4.10 -10.65 16.44
C THR A 192 2.83 -10.93 15.61
N PRO A 193 2.11 -9.89 15.14
CA PRO A 193 0.94 -10.07 14.30
C PRO A 193 1.26 -10.90 13.05
N LYS A 194 0.33 -11.79 12.67
CA LYS A 194 0.46 -12.55 11.43
C LYS A 194 0.11 -11.65 10.24
N LEU A 195 0.84 -11.83 9.15
CA LEU A 195 0.55 -11.19 7.89
C LEU A 195 -0.49 -12.00 7.11
N ILE A 196 -1.64 -11.40 6.87
CA ILE A 196 -2.76 -12.03 6.15
C ILE A 196 -2.75 -11.48 4.73
N PRO A 197 -2.40 -12.28 3.70
CA PRO A 197 -2.44 -11.82 2.32
C PRO A 197 -3.89 -11.54 1.92
N ARG A 198 -4.14 -10.37 1.32
CA ARG A 198 -5.44 -9.97 0.78
C ARG A 198 -5.30 -9.79 -0.72
N THR A 199 -6.11 -10.51 -1.49
CA THR A 199 -6.16 -10.30 -2.94
C THR A 199 -6.97 -9.06 -3.28
N HIS A 200 -6.80 -8.52 -4.48
CA HIS A 200 -7.64 -7.42 -4.95
C HIS A 200 -9.12 -7.83 -4.92
N ASN A 201 -9.46 -8.99 -5.46
CA ASN A 201 -10.83 -9.49 -5.50
C ASN A 201 -11.48 -9.61 -4.12
N ASP A 202 -10.77 -10.21 -3.14
CA ASP A 202 -11.29 -10.38 -1.79
C ASP A 202 -11.61 -9.04 -1.12
N TYR A 203 -10.67 -8.11 -1.24
CA TYR A 203 -10.81 -6.85 -0.51
C TYR A 203 -11.76 -5.89 -1.24
N TYR A 204 -11.78 -5.90 -2.56
CA TYR A 204 -12.76 -5.16 -3.36
C TYR A 204 -14.19 -5.59 -3.02
N TYR A 205 -14.44 -6.90 -2.95
CA TYR A 205 -15.71 -7.45 -2.51
C TYR A 205 -16.08 -7.01 -1.09
N SER A 206 -15.12 -7.08 -0.16
CA SER A 206 -15.32 -6.65 1.24
C SER A 206 -15.74 -5.18 1.33
N ILE A 207 -15.07 -4.29 0.60
CA ILE A 207 -15.41 -2.85 0.56
C ILE A 207 -16.83 -2.65 0.01
N ARG A 208 -17.15 -3.24 -1.14
CA ARG A 208 -18.49 -3.12 -1.76
C ARG A 208 -19.60 -3.57 -0.81
N ARG A 209 -19.40 -4.71 -0.16
CA ARG A 209 -20.41 -5.24 0.78
C ARG A 209 -20.53 -4.40 2.04
N SER A 210 -19.43 -3.86 2.55
CA SER A 210 -19.46 -2.93 3.68
C SER A 210 -20.25 -1.67 3.34
N ASN A 211 -20.00 -1.07 2.17
CA ASN A 211 -20.74 0.12 1.72
C ASN A 211 -22.23 -0.19 1.58
N GLU A 212 -22.59 -1.30 0.95
CA GLU A 212 -23.99 -1.72 0.78
C GLU A 212 -24.72 -1.93 2.13
N ILE A 213 -24.05 -2.57 3.10
CA ILE A 213 -24.64 -2.81 4.45
C ILE A 213 -24.75 -1.50 5.23
N CYS A 214 -23.76 -0.61 5.12
CA CYS A 214 -23.73 0.68 5.82
C CYS A 214 -24.60 1.76 5.14
N GLY A 215 -25.08 1.53 3.91
CA GLY A 215 -25.90 2.48 3.17
C GLY A 215 -25.13 3.72 2.70
N ILE A 216 -23.85 3.57 2.37
CA ILE A 216 -22.96 4.62 1.85
C ILE A 216 -22.52 4.28 0.42
#